data_4f162693659c725f5675b1022705dfa7
#
_entry.id   4f162693659c725f5675b1022705dfa7
#
_cell.length_a   1.000
_cell.length_b   1.000
_cell.length_c   1.000
_cell.angle_alpha   90.00
_cell.angle_beta   90.00
_cell.angle_gamma   90.00
#
_symmetry.space_group_name_H-M   'P 1'
#
loop_
_entity.id
_entity.type
_entity.pdbx_description
1 polymer ?
#
loop_
_entity_poly.entity_id
_entity_poly.type
_entity_poly.pdbx_seq_one_letter_code
_entity_poly.pdbx_strand_id
1 'polypeptide(L)'
;LFAPLGKEGLTPKEVLTSIQKTVFPYGVSILKNERSLQAALKELERIREEDLPRMAAADPHYLLKLHETRGVAFVSEMYVRASLERKETRAGHYREDYPVRDDSQLAWLCLRKDAASKPEFFRVPVPLEQYKHPVTRYYQDNFAFPTNESAK
;
A
#
# COMPACT_ATOMS: atom_id res chain seq x y z
N LEU A 1 -26.73 -2.24 -0.70
CA LEU A 1 -25.96 -3.36 -1.24
C LEU A 1 -26.37 -3.68 -2.69
N PHE A 2 -27.67 -3.86 -2.98
CA PHE A 2 -28.20 -4.29 -4.29
C PHE A 2 -28.53 -3.12 -5.27
N ALA A 3 -28.37 -1.89 -4.86
CA ALA A 3 -28.73 -0.71 -5.65
C ALA A 3 -28.13 -0.65 -7.09
N PRO A 4 -26.93 -1.17 -7.36
CA PRO A 4 -26.33 -1.18 -8.70
C PRO A 4 -26.83 -2.31 -9.62
N LEU A 5 -27.62 -3.27 -9.11
CA LEU A 5 -28.06 -4.44 -9.89
C LEU A 5 -29.11 -4.04 -10.94
N GLY A 6 -28.92 -4.51 -12.17
CA GLY A 6 -29.81 -4.26 -13.30
C GLY A 6 -29.80 -2.82 -13.84
N LYS A 7 -28.78 -2.01 -13.48
CA LYS A 7 -28.59 -0.66 -13.99
C LYS A 7 -27.53 -0.62 -15.11
N GLU A 8 -27.57 0.44 -15.88
CA GLU A 8 -26.50 0.78 -16.82
C GLU A 8 -25.40 1.60 -16.12
N GLY A 9 -24.13 1.35 -16.48
CA GLY A 9 -22.99 2.05 -15.91
C GLY A 9 -21.67 1.37 -16.26
N LEU A 10 -20.60 1.76 -15.57
CA LEU A 10 -19.30 1.15 -15.75
C LEU A 10 -19.31 -0.29 -15.22
N THR A 11 -18.71 -1.19 -15.98
CA THR A 11 -18.53 -2.57 -15.52
C THR A 11 -17.45 -2.67 -14.45
N PRO A 12 -17.53 -3.62 -13.50
CA PRO A 12 -16.45 -3.88 -12.55
C PRO A 12 -15.09 -4.13 -13.22
N LYS A 13 -15.10 -4.77 -14.40
CA LYS A 13 -13.88 -5.06 -15.16
C LYS A 13 -13.19 -3.79 -15.67
N GLU A 14 -13.95 -2.82 -16.19
CA GLU A 14 -13.38 -1.55 -16.64
C GLU A 14 -12.71 -0.81 -15.49
N VAL A 15 -13.39 -0.68 -14.37
CA VAL A 15 -12.85 0.02 -13.20
C VAL A 15 -11.66 -0.74 -12.59
N LEU A 16 -11.73 -2.07 -12.48
CA LEU A 16 -10.59 -2.88 -12.03
C LEU A 16 -9.37 -2.69 -12.93
N THR A 17 -9.59 -2.66 -14.26
CA THR A 17 -8.51 -2.41 -15.22
C THR A 17 -7.87 -1.04 -15.03
N SER A 18 -8.65 0.00 -14.74
CA SER A 18 -8.13 1.34 -14.43
C SER A 18 -7.29 1.34 -13.15
N ILE A 19 -7.75 0.67 -12.09
CA ILE A 19 -6.98 0.51 -10.85
C ILE A 19 -5.64 -0.21 -11.13
N GLN A 20 -5.67 -1.31 -11.89
CA GLN A 20 -4.46 -2.07 -12.23
C GLN A 20 -3.46 -1.23 -13.04
N LYS A 21 -3.93 -0.47 -14.03
CA LYS A 21 -3.08 0.46 -14.80
C LYS A 21 -2.44 1.53 -13.93
N THR A 22 -3.08 1.90 -12.83
CA THR A 22 -2.57 2.90 -11.88
C THR A 22 -1.52 2.33 -10.94
N VAL A 23 -1.71 1.10 -10.41
CA VAL A 23 -0.84 0.57 -9.34
C VAL A 23 0.25 -0.37 -9.83
N PHE A 24 0.14 -1.00 -10.99
CA PHE A 24 1.13 -1.93 -11.52
C PHE A 24 2.35 -1.31 -12.22
N PRO A 25 2.35 -0.05 -12.69
CA PRO A 25 3.56 0.53 -13.23
C PRO A 25 4.75 0.38 -12.29
N TYR A 26 5.91 0.08 -12.85
CA TYR A 26 7.13 -0.24 -12.10
C TYR A 26 7.52 0.83 -11.07
N GLY A 27 7.32 2.11 -11.42
CA GLY A 27 7.56 3.26 -10.54
C GLY A 27 6.56 3.42 -9.38
N VAL A 28 5.49 2.61 -9.34
CA VAL A 28 4.52 2.58 -8.24
C VAL A 28 4.63 1.29 -7.42
N SER A 29 4.84 0.17 -8.11
CA SER A 29 4.84 -1.15 -7.48
C SER A 29 6.19 -1.58 -6.92
N ILE A 30 7.30 -1.26 -7.60
CA ILE A 30 8.64 -1.77 -7.31
C ILE A 30 9.60 -0.63 -6.94
N LEU A 31 10.03 0.19 -7.91
CA LEU A 31 10.94 1.32 -7.71
C LEU A 31 10.15 2.60 -7.45
N LYS A 32 9.63 2.71 -6.24
CA LYS A 32 8.73 3.80 -5.84
C LYS A 32 9.47 5.13 -5.70
N ASN A 33 8.80 6.20 -6.08
CA ASN A 33 9.24 7.56 -5.76
C ASN A 33 8.02 8.46 -5.50
N GLU A 34 8.25 9.59 -4.84
CA GLU A 34 7.21 10.55 -4.45
C GLU A 34 6.31 10.94 -5.63
N ARG A 35 6.93 11.29 -6.77
CA ARG A 35 6.20 11.75 -7.97
C ARG A 35 5.24 10.69 -8.49
N SER A 36 5.71 9.46 -8.66
CA SER A 36 4.90 8.35 -9.20
C SER A 36 3.79 7.95 -8.22
N LEU A 37 4.09 7.92 -6.91
CA LEU A 37 3.12 7.62 -5.87
C LEU A 37 2.04 8.70 -5.76
N GLN A 38 2.40 9.99 -5.84
CA GLN A 38 1.44 11.10 -5.82
C GLN A 38 0.51 11.07 -7.05
N ALA A 39 1.06 10.79 -8.23
CA ALA A 39 0.25 10.66 -9.44
C ALA A 39 -0.73 9.47 -9.32
N ALA A 40 -0.27 8.33 -8.81
CA ALA A 40 -1.11 7.15 -8.58
C ALA A 40 -2.21 7.43 -7.54
N LEU A 41 -1.86 8.13 -6.44
CA LEU A 41 -2.85 8.49 -5.42
C LEU A 41 -3.96 9.37 -6.00
N LYS A 42 -3.60 10.40 -6.75
CA LYS A 42 -4.57 11.30 -7.41
C LYS A 42 -5.52 10.55 -8.34
N GLU A 43 -5.00 9.60 -9.11
CA GLU A 43 -5.84 8.79 -10.01
C GLU A 43 -6.74 7.82 -9.23
N LEU A 44 -6.26 7.19 -8.15
CA LEU A 44 -7.09 6.35 -7.28
C LEU A 44 -8.20 7.14 -6.58
N GLU A 45 -7.93 8.38 -6.18
CA GLU A 45 -8.94 9.30 -5.63
C GLU A 45 -10.00 9.62 -6.69
N ARG A 46 -9.60 9.93 -7.93
CA ARG A 46 -10.52 10.13 -9.04
C ARG A 46 -11.40 8.89 -9.28
N ILE A 47 -10.79 7.70 -9.35
CA ILE A 47 -11.53 6.44 -9.52
C ILE A 47 -12.54 6.25 -8.38
N ARG A 48 -12.16 6.54 -7.13
CA ARG A 48 -13.04 6.44 -5.97
C ARG A 48 -14.23 7.40 -6.08
N GLU A 49 -14.01 8.62 -6.51
CA GLU A 49 -15.03 9.69 -6.51
C GLU A 49 -15.90 9.66 -7.75
N GLU A 50 -15.36 9.27 -8.90
CA GLU A 50 -16.07 9.34 -10.18
C GLU A 50 -16.50 7.97 -10.71
N ASP A 51 -15.60 6.95 -10.71
CA ASP A 51 -15.86 5.68 -11.37
C ASP A 51 -16.61 4.69 -10.47
N LEU A 52 -16.20 4.54 -9.19
CA LEU A 52 -16.86 3.59 -8.27
C LEU A 52 -18.36 3.87 -8.05
N PRO A 53 -18.83 5.14 -7.97
CA PRO A 53 -20.27 5.41 -7.86
C PRO A 53 -21.05 5.06 -9.13
N ARG A 54 -20.41 5.07 -10.29
CA ARG A 54 -21.01 4.79 -11.60
C ARG A 54 -21.00 3.31 -11.97
N MET A 55 -20.39 2.45 -11.15
CA MET A 55 -20.39 1.02 -11.42
C MET A 55 -21.80 0.43 -11.34
N ALA A 56 -22.08 -0.45 -12.28
CA ALA A 56 -23.33 -1.20 -12.36
C ALA A 56 -23.06 -2.70 -12.55
N ALA A 57 -24.06 -3.52 -12.23
CA ALA A 57 -23.97 -4.96 -12.32
C ALA A 57 -25.17 -5.52 -13.08
N ALA A 58 -24.92 -6.30 -14.13
CA ALA A 58 -25.99 -6.91 -14.94
C ALA A 58 -26.73 -8.01 -14.17
N ASP A 59 -26.02 -8.75 -13.32
CA ASP A 59 -26.51 -9.89 -12.58
C ASP A 59 -25.82 -10.04 -11.20
N PRO A 60 -26.22 -11.00 -10.36
CA PRO A 60 -25.63 -11.21 -9.04
C PRO A 60 -24.11 -11.53 -9.07
N HIS A 61 -23.60 -12.20 -10.11
CA HIS A 61 -22.18 -12.46 -10.24
C HIS A 61 -21.40 -11.16 -10.42
N TYR A 62 -21.85 -10.28 -11.33
CA TYR A 62 -21.24 -8.99 -11.52
C TYR A 62 -21.42 -8.05 -10.34
N LEU A 63 -22.50 -8.21 -9.56
CA LEU A 63 -22.65 -7.49 -8.29
C LEU A 63 -21.56 -7.87 -7.27
N LEU A 64 -21.22 -9.17 -7.17
CA LEU A 64 -20.09 -9.60 -6.35
C LEU A 64 -18.78 -8.97 -6.85
N LYS A 65 -18.51 -9.03 -8.16
CA LYS A 65 -17.33 -8.41 -8.77
C LYS A 65 -17.24 -6.91 -8.53
N LEU A 66 -18.37 -6.22 -8.49
CA LEU A 66 -18.44 -4.80 -8.15
C LEU A 66 -17.98 -4.54 -6.71
N HIS A 67 -18.42 -5.35 -5.75
CA HIS A 67 -18.00 -5.21 -4.36
C HIS A 67 -16.53 -5.58 -4.16
N GLU A 68 -16.03 -6.61 -4.84
CA GLU A 68 -14.61 -6.96 -4.88
C GLU A 68 -13.77 -5.78 -5.43
N THR A 69 -14.20 -5.16 -6.54
CA THR A 69 -13.52 -4.01 -7.15
C THR A 69 -13.43 -2.81 -6.20
N ARG A 70 -14.49 -2.53 -5.43
CA ARG A 70 -14.47 -1.51 -4.37
C ARG A 70 -13.42 -1.83 -3.30
N GLY A 71 -13.33 -3.09 -2.89
CA GLY A 71 -12.31 -3.54 -1.95
C GLY A 71 -10.90 -3.36 -2.50
N VAL A 72 -10.66 -3.74 -3.76
CA VAL A 72 -9.37 -3.55 -4.44
C VAL A 72 -9.00 -2.07 -4.53
N ALA A 73 -9.93 -1.19 -4.90
CA ALA A 73 -9.70 0.26 -4.95
C ALA A 73 -9.26 0.80 -3.58
N PHE A 74 -9.98 0.42 -2.52
CA PHE A 74 -9.65 0.82 -1.15
C PHE A 74 -8.24 0.36 -0.74
N VAL A 75 -7.91 -0.92 -0.93
CA VAL A 75 -6.59 -1.46 -0.58
C VAL A 75 -5.49 -0.81 -1.40
N SER A 76 -5.72 -0.55 -2.69
CA SER A 76 -4.76 0.14 -3.57
C SER A 76 -4.46 1.55 -3.09
N GLU A 77 -5.48 2.31 -2.69
CA GLU A 77 -5.29 3.65 -2.13
C GLU A 77 -4.49 3.59 -0.82
N MET A 78 -4.82 2.66 0.08
CA MET A 78 -4.09 2.48 1.35
C MET A 78 -2.63 2.07 1.12
N TYR A 79 -2.37 1.21 0.14
CA TYR A 79 -1.02 0.82 -0.26
C TYR A 79 -0.18 2.01 -0.73
N VAL A 80 -0.74 2.86 -1.60
CA VAL A 80 -0.03 4.03 -2.12
C VAL A 80 0.21 5.06 -1.00
N ARG A 81 -0.80 5.33 -0.15
CA ARG A 81 -0.68 6.22 1.00
C ARG A 81 0.37 5.73 2.00
N ALA A 82 0.38 4.45 2.33
CA ALA A 82 1.39 3.86 3.21
C ALA A 82 2.80 3.93 2.61
N SER A 83 2.91 3.77 1.28
CA SER A 83 4.17 3.91 0.56
C SER A 83 4.71 5.35 0.56
N LEU A 84 3.83 6.34 0.53
CA LEU A 84 4.18 7.76 0.68
C LEU A 84 4.63 8.10 2.10
N GLU A 85 3.94 7.55 3.10
CA GLU A 85 4.23 7.79 4.52
C GLU A 85 5.57 7.20 4.96
N ARG A 86 5.98 6.04 4.41
CA ARG A 86 7.26 5.41 4.75
C ARG A 86 8.39 5.95 3.87
N LYS A 87 9.16 6.87 4.42
CA LYS A 87 10.29 7.56 3.75
C LYS A 87 11.63 6.86 4.02
N GLU A 88 11.70 5.59 3.68
CA GLU A 88 12.90 4.76 3.77
C GLU A 88 12.80 3.60 2.76
N THR A 89 13.90 2.89 2.55
CA THR A 89 13.92 1.60 1.86
C THR A 89 14.09 0.48 2.89
N ARG A 90 13.14 -0.48 2.92
CA ARG A 90 13.16 -1.60 3.87
C ARG A 90 12.49 -2.83 3.25
N ALA A 91 13.22 -3.94 3.18
CA ALA A 91 12.76 -5.21 2.58
C ALA A 91 12.14 -4.98 1.18
N GLY A 92 10.92 -5.40 0.92
CA GLY A 92 10.22 -5.19 -0.36
C GLY A 92 9.71 -3.77 -0.60
N HIS A 93 9.85 -2.87 0.36
CA HIS A 93 9.53 -1.46 0.18
C HIS A 93 10.77 -0.69 -0.26
N TYR A 94 10.92 -0.45 -1.55
CA TYR A 94 12.02 0.31 -2.12
C TYR A 94 11.57 1.69 -2.57
N ARG A 95 12.28 2.72 -2.12
CA ARG A 95 12.07 4.13 -2.47
C ARG A 95 13.33 4.69 -3.13
N GLU A 96 13.24 5.06 -4.42
CA GLU A 96 14.38 5.68 -5.14
C GLU A 96 14.80 7.01 -4.52
N ASP A 97 13.84 7.76 -4.00
CA ASP A 97 14.05 9.06 -3.33
C ASP A 97 14.48 8.93 -1.85
N TYR A 98 14.35 7.74 -1.26
CA TYR A 98 14.80 7.38 0.08
C TYR A 98 15.49 6.01 0.05
N PRO A 99 16.64 5.86 -0.64
CA PRO A 99 17.22 4.53 -0.94
C PRO A 99 17.84 3.84 0.27
N VAL A 100 18.03 4.57 1.37
CA VAL A 100 18.68 4.07 2.58
C VAL A 100 17.64 3.63 3.60
N ARG A 101 17.94 2.54 4.33
CA ARG A 101 17.18 2.11 5.49
C ARG A 101 17.34 3.13 6.62
N ASP A 102 16.23 3.53 7.21
CA ASP A 102 16.18 4.42 8.37
C ASP A 102 15.71 3.63 9.60
N ASP A 103 16.63 3.22 10.46
CA ASP A 103 16.32 2.46 11.67
C ASP A 103 15.56 3.27 12.72
N SER A 104 15.52 4.60 12.61
CA SER A 104 14.62 5.42 13.43
C SER A 104 13.14 5.15 13.15
N GLN A 105 12.82 4.67 11.94
CA GLN A 105 11.49 4.27 11.50
C GLN A 105 11.16 2.79 11.76
N LEU A 106 11.96 2.08 12.59
CA LEU A 106 11.68 0.70 12.95
C LEU A 106 10.39 0.61 13.80
N ALA A 107 9.29 0.52 13.08
CA ALA A 107 7.95 0.41 13.62
C ALA A 107 7.01 -0.21 12.59
N TRP A 108 5.93 -0.80 13.04
CA TRP A 108 4.80 -1.11 12.16
C TRP A 108 4.07 0.19 11.83
N LEU A 109 3.87 0.42 10.56
CA LEU A 109 2.98 1.48 10.08
C LEU A 109 1.56 0.91 10.04
N CYS A 110 0.74 1.35 10.96
CA CYS A 110 -0.63 0.90 11.11
C CYS A 110 -1.61 1.95 10.58
N LEU A 111 -2.79 1.49 10.19
CA LEU A 111 -3.85 2.33 9.65
C LEU A 111 -5.13 2.11 10.44
N ARG A 112 -5.82 3.20 10.79
CA ARG A 112 -7.17 3.17 11.37
C ARG A 112 -8.02 4.28 10.77
N LYS A 113 -9.32 4.26 11.05
CA LYS A 113 -10.20 5.41 10.80
C LYS A 113 -10.11 6.38 11.97
N ASP A 114 -9.97 7.66 11.68
CA ASP A 114 -10.13 8.72 12.67
C ASP A 114 -11.62 8.96 13.02
N ALA A 115 -11.88 9.93 13.89
CA ALA A 115 -13.24 10.30 14.29
C ALA A 115 -14.12 10.80 13.12
N ALA A 116 -13.51 11.31 12.05
CA ALA A 116 -14.17 11.73 10.82
C ALA A 116 -14.25 10.62 9.75
N SER A 117 -13.93 9.38 10.12
CA SER A 117 -13.86 8.22 9.23
C SER A 117 -12.81 8.34 8.11
N LYS A 118 -11.81 9.19 8.27
CA LYS A 118 -10.68 9.33 7.36
C LYS A 118 -9.53 8.38 7.74
N PRO A 119 -8.71 7.95 6.76
CA PRO A 119 -7.53 7.13 7.05
C PRO A 119 -6.52 7.91 7.89
N GLU A 120 -6.13 7.38 9.04
CA GLU A 120 -5.08 7.91 9.91
C GLU A 120 -3.98 6.88 10.06
N PHE A 121 -2.73 7.27 9.80
CA PHE A 121 -1.56 6.43 10.03
C PHE A 121 -0.99 6.69 11.42
N PHE A 122 -0.57 5.59 12.07
CA PHE A 122 0.16 5.66 13.32
C PHE A 122 1.24 4.58 13.36
N ARG A 123 2.25 4.79 14.20
CA ARG A 123 3.38 3.85 14.32
C ARG A 123 3.29 3.09 15.64
N VAL A 124 3.45 1.78 15.54
CA VAL A 124 3.57 0.89 16.70
C VAL A 124 5.00 0.38 16.73
N PRO A 125 5.77 0.64 17.80
CA PRO A 125 7.13 0.13 17.93
C PRO A 125 7.18 -1.39 17.80
N VAL A 126 8.20 -1.91 17.13
CA VAL A 126 8.45 -3.35 17.09
C VAL A 126 8.94 -3.78 18.46
N PRO A 127 8.28 -4.74 19.16
CA PRO A 127 8.66 -5.18 20.49
C PRO A 127 9.87 -6.12 20.42
N LEU A 128 11.07 -5.57 20.31
CA LEU A 128 12.32 -6.33 20.12
C LEU A 128 12.60 -7.31 21.28
N GLU A 129 12.13 -6.99 22.48
CA GLU A 129 12.25 -7.80 23.67
C GLU A 129 11.47 -9.13 23.62
N GLN A 130 10.50 -9.23 22.71
CA GLN A 130 9.68 -10.44 22.53
C GLN A 130 10.28 -11.42 21.52
N TYR A 131 11.37 -11.07 20.85
CA TYR A 131 12.03 -11.96 19.91
C TYR A 131 12.79 -13.06 20.64
N LYS A 132 12.67 -14.30 20.13
CA LYS A 132 13.33 -15.49 20.72
C LYS A 132 14.86 -15.34 20.76
N HIS A 133 15.43 -14.69 19.77
CA HIS A 133 16.86 -14.36 19.73
C HIS A 133 17.03 -12.87 19.97
N PRO A 134 18.03 -12.45 20.73
CA PRO A 134 18.33 -11.04 20.94
C PRO A 134 18.54 -10.35 19.58
N VAL A 135 17.82 -9.27 19.36
CA VAL A 135 17.97 -8.41 18.19
C VAL A 135 18.12 -6.97 18.65
N THR A 136 18.91 -6.20 17.94
CA THR A 136 19.06 -4.78 18.20
C THR A 136 18.18 -3.97 17.25
N ARG A 137 17.97 -2.70 17.60
CA ARG A 137 17.25 -1.75 16.74
C ARG A 137 17.95 -1.55 15.39
N TYR A 138 19.29 -1.58 15.40
CA TYR A 138 20.08 -1.31 14.21
C TYR A 138 20.34 -2.61 13.44
N TYR A 139 19.95 -2.61 12.17
CA TYR A 139 20.05 -3.79 11.31
C TYR A 139 21.47 -4.36 11.25
N GLN A 140 22.48 -3.49 11.12
CA GLN A 140 23.87 -3.88 10.98
C GLN A 140 24.40 -4.62 12.22
N ASP A 141 23.91 -4.28 13.41
CA ASP A 141 24.34 -4.91 14.65
C ASP A 141 23.79 -6.34 14.83
N ASN A 142 22.77 -6.72 14.05
CA ASN A 142 22.18 -8.05 14.09
C ASN A 142 22.88 -9.07 13.18
N PHE A 143 23.79 -8.60 12.33
CA PHE A 143 24.53 -9.43 11.37
C PHE A 143 26.01 -9.15 11.52
N ALA A 144 26.67 -9.89 12.43
CA ALA A 144 28.13 -9.96 12.47
C ALA A 144 28.59 -10.76 11.24
N PHE A 145 28.81 -10.10 10.12
CA PHE A 145 29.58 -10.72 9.03
C PHE A 145 31.01 -10.89 9.54
N PRO A 146 31.60 -12.11 9.46
CA PRO A 146 33.01 -12.28 9.74
C PRO A 146 33.77 -11.33 8.80
N THR A 147 34.40 -10.31 9.35
CA THR A 147 35.34 -9.49 8.60
C THR A 147 36.46 -10.44 8.16
N ASN A 148 36.93 -10.36 6.92
CA ASN A 148 37.99 -11.21 6.36
C ASN A 148 39.32 -11.14 7.14
N GLU A 149 39.39 -10.44 8.25
CA GLU A 149 40.54 -10.35 9.15
C GLU A 149 40.70 -11.55 10.09
N SER A 150 39.66 -12.41 10.26
CA SER A 150 39.73 -13.63 11.05
C SER A 150 40.12 -14.88 10.25
N ALA A 151 40.47 -14.74 8.97
CA ALA A 151 40.91 -15.82 8.09
C ALA A 151 42.43 -15.77 7.78
N LYS A 152 43.26 -15.35 8.76
CA LYS A 152 44.72 -15.47 8.70
C LYS A 152 45.25 -16.37 9.81
#